data_19c0c5ca0dba5a11678826cadd8b9ced
#
_entry.id   19c0c5ca0dba5a11678826cadd8b9ced
#
_cell.length_a   1.000
_cell.length_b   1.000
_cell.length_c   1.000
_cell.angle_alpha   90.00
_cell.angle_beta   90.00
_cell.angle_gamma   90.00
#
_symmetry.space_group_name_H-M   'P 1'
#
loop_
_entity.id
_entity.type
_entity.pdbx_description
1 polymer ?
#
loop_
_entity_poly.entity_id
_entity_poly.type
_entity_poly.pdbx_seq_one_letter_code
_entity_poly.pdbx_strand_id
1 'polypeptide(L)'
;PHRIRLRGTVFESFFYGPKLKLVTEISTLPGSEEFQISDQITNEGSSFQEFQLIYHGNYGSSILEEGALIFAPARKISPMNENAAKSIDTWQTYRGPTDGFIEEVYLLEPLSDLNSSSMALLTNRMGDLATSVRWKINELPYLTIWKNTAAESDGYVTGIEPATGYPFNRLVERKYGRVPKLAPDETRSF
;
A
#
# COMPACT_ATOMS: atom_id res chain seq x y z
N PRO A 1 0.12 -29.70 5.67
CA PRO A 1 -0.37 -28.67 6.58
C PRO A 1 -1.68 -28.07 6.02
N HIS A 2 -2.66 -27.83 6.89
CA HIS A 2 -3.92 -27.22 6.51
C HIS A 2 -3.72 -25.70 6.38
N ARG A 3 -4.15 -25.10 5.25
CA ARG A 3 -4.15 -23.66 5.03
C ARG A 3 -5.53 -23.10 5.38
N ILE A 4 -5.56 -22.04 6.18
CA ILE A 4 -6.78 -21.25 6.42
C ILE A 4 -6.92 -20.27 5.26
N ARG A 5 -8.12 -20.17 4.68
CA ARG A 5 -8.44 -19.25 3.57
C ARG A 5 -9.76 -18.55 3.83
N LEU A 6 -9.75 -17.25 3.58
CA LEU A 6 -10.96 -16.45 3.49
C LEU A 6 -11.03 -15.86 2.08
N ARG A 7 -12.15 -16.08 1.39
CA ARG A 7 -12.35 -15.56 0.04
C ARG A 7 -13.61 -14.72 -0.04
N GLY A 8 -13.50 -13.57 -0.68
CA GLY A 8 -14.59 -12.65 -0.92
C GLY A 8 -14.63 -12.16 -2.36
N THR A 9 -15.78 -11.64 -2.77
CA THR A 9 -15.96 -11.01 -4.08
C THR A 9 -16.61 -9.65 -3.89
N VAL A 10 -16.06 -8.63 -4.57
CA VAL A 10 -16.56 -7.27 -4.58
C VAL A 10 -16.78 -6.83 -6.01
N PHE A 11 -17.83 -6.04 -6.25
CA PHE A 11 -18.15 -5.49 -7.56
C PHE A 11 -18.14 -3.97 -7.51
N GLU A 12 -17.43 -3.34 -8.46
CA GLU A 12 -17.59 -1.93 -8.82
C GLU A 12 -18.37 -1.90 -10.14
N SER A 13 -19.69 -1.70 -10.05
CA SER A 13 -20.56 -1.81 -11.21
C SER A 13 -21.57 -0.66 -11.25
N PHE A 14 -21.56 0.11 -12.35
CA PHE A 14 -22.46 1.22 -12.59
C PHE A 14 -23.22 1.01 -13.90
N PHE A 15 -24.43 1.55 -13.94
CA PHE A 15 -25.17 1.68 -15.19
C PHE A 15 -24.44 2.67 -16.10
N TYR A 16 -24.06 2.31 -17.32
CA TYR A 16 -23.18 3.07 -18.23
C TYR A 16 -21.75 3.35 -17.72
N GLY A 17 -21.27 2.59 -16.74
CA GLY A 17 -19.95 2.74 -16.16
C GLY A 17 -19.17 1.43 -16.05
N PRO A 18 -18.15 1.38 -15.21
CA PRO A 18 -17.31 0.20 -15.05
C PRO A 18 -18.13 -1.03 -14.63
N LYS A 19 -17.62 -2.19 -14.99
CA LYS A 19 -18.08 -3.52 -14.59
C LYS A 19 -16.87 -4.31 -14.12
N LEU A 20 -16.29 -3.90 -13.00
CA LEU A 20 -15.13 -4.55 -12.41
C LEU A 20 -15.56 -5.51 -11.30
N LYS A 21 -14.95 -6.68 -11.30
CA LYS A 21 -15.06 -7.67 -10.24
C LYS A 21 -13.71 -7.91 -9.61
N LEU A 22 -13.63 -7.78 -8.30
CA LEU A 22 -12.49 -8.15 -7.49
C LEU A 22 -12.79 -9.44 -6.73
N VAL A 23 -11.93 -10.44 -6.87
CA VAL A 23 -11.92 -11.62 -6.03
C VAL A 23 -10.67 -11.58 -5.16
N THR A 24 -10.85 -11.50 -3.85
CA THR A 24 -9.78 -11.46 -2.84
C THR A 24 -9.72 -12.79 -2.10
N GLU A 25 -8.53 -13.35 -1.96
CA GLU A 25 -8.24 -14.44 -1.04
C GLU A 25 -7.17 -14.03 -0.02
N ILE A 26 -7.51 -14.12 1.26
CA ILE A 26 -6.54 -13.98 2.37
C ILE A 26 -6.26 -15.38 2.89
N SER A 27 -4.99 -15.75 3.02
CA SER A 27 -4.62 -17.09 3.46
C SER A 27 -3.41 -17.10 4.39
N THR A 28 -3.41 -18.04 5.34
CA THR A 28 -2.30 -18.29 6.26
C THR A 28 -2.19 -19.76 6.61
N LEU A 29 -1.09 -20.16 7.25
CA LEU A 29 -0.90 -21.46 7.87
C LEU A 29 -1.06 -21.32 9.39
N PRO A 30 -1.73 -22.27 10.08
CA PRO A 30 -1.78 -22.26 11.54
C PRO A 30 -0.37 -22.21 12.15
N GLY A 31 -0.17 -21.29 13.09
CA GLY A 31 1.13 -21.06 13.74
C GLY A 31 2.12 -20.21 12.93
N SER A 32 1.74 -19.73 11.75
CA SER A 32 2.53 -18.75 10.98
C SER A 32 2.23 -17.34 11.46
N GLU A 33 3.26 -16.50 11.47
CA GLU A 33 3.15 -15.04 11.68
C GLU A 33 2.92 -14.28 10.36
N GLU A 34 2.72 -15.00 9.25
CA GLU A 34 2.51 -14.45 7.93
C GLU A 34 1.10 -14.75 7.41
N PHE A 35 0.56 -13.81 6.63
CA PHE A 35 -0.58 -14.06 5.77
C PHE A 35 -0.31 -13.53 4.37
N GLN A 36 -0.98 -14.10 3.39
CA GLN A 36 -0.91 -13.70 2.00
C GLN A 36 -2.27 -13.16 1.55
N ILE A 37 -2.25 -12.06 0.83
CA ILE A 37 -3.40 -11.56 0.06
C ILE A 37 -3.12 -11.88 -1.40
N SER A 38 -4.12 -12.42 -2.08
CA SER A 38 -4.09 -12.69 -3.51
C SER A 38 -5.37 -12.17 -4.14
N ASP A 39 -5.23 -11.23 -5.05
CA ASP A 39 -6.35 -10.55 -5.67
C ASP A 39 -6.41 -10.81 -7.18
N GLN A 40 -7.63 -10.85 -7.70
CA GLN A 40 -7.91 -10.93 -9.13
C GLN A 40 -8.94 -9.86 -9.49
N ILE A 41 -8.57 -8.93 -10.36
CA ILE A 41 -9.48 -7.92 -10.89
C ILE A 41 -9.83 -8.32 -12.32
N THR A 42 -11.11 -8.50 -12.59
CA THR A 42 -11.65 -8.83 -13.92
C THR A 42 -12.52 -7.69 -14.43
N ASN A 43 -12.36 -7.32 -15.69
CA ASN A 43 -13.27 -6.43 -16.38
C ASN A 43 -14.39 -7.26 -17.01
N GLU A 44 -15.59 -7.27 -16.42
CA GLU A 44 -16.79 -7.96 -16.94
C GLU A 44 -17.59 -7.08 -17.92
N GLY A 45 -17.06 -5.93 -18.31
CA GLY A 45 -17.67 -5.01 -19.26
C GLY A 45 -17.21 -5.25 -20.70
N SER A 46 -17.91 -4.64 -21.66
CA SER A 46 -17.66 -4.77 -23.11
C SER A 46 -16.63 -3.79 -23.67
N SER A 47 -16.03 -2.94 -22.85
CA SER A 47 -15.03 -1.94 -23.25
C SER A 47 -13.85 -1.92 -22.30
N PHE A 48 -12.72 -1.34 -22.72
CA PHE A 48 -11.57 -1.14 -21.84
C PHE A 48 -11.97 -0.38 -20.58
N GLN A 49 -11.53 -0.89 -19.42
CA GLN A 49 -11.82 -0.29 -18.13
C GLN A 49 -10.55 0.04 -17.38
N GLU A 50 -10.48 1.27 -16.85
CA GLU A 50 -9.43 1.71 -15.95
C GLU A 50 -9.71 1.24 -14.53
N PHE A 51 -8.64 0.97 -13.78
CA PHE A 51 -8.73 0.73 -12.33
C PHE A 51 -7.53 1.34 -11.61
N GLN A 52 -7.63 1.50 -10.32
CA GLN A 52 -6.54 1.83 -9.41
C GLN A 52 -6.66 0.91 -8.21
N LEU A 53 -5.54 0.35 -7.77
CA LEU A 53 -5.46 -0.54 -6.61
C LEU A 53 -4.38 -0.03 -5.67
N ILE A 54 -4.73 0.08 -4.39
CA ILE A 54 -3.82 0.38 -3.29
C ILE A 54 -4.10 -0.57 -2.13
N TYR A 55 -3.05 -1.19 -1.62
CA TYR A 55 -3.11 -2.00 -0.41
C TYR A 55 -2.79 -1.11 0.79
N HIS A 56 -3.82 -0.57 1.42
CA HIS A 56 -3.69 0.38 2.51
C HIS A 56 -3.50 -0.35 3.85
N GLY A 57 -2.30 -0.86 4.09
CA GLY A 57 -1.93 -1.52 5.35
C GLY A 57 -1.67 -0.51 6.45
N ASN A 58 -2.46 -0.55 7.53
CA ASN A 58 -2.33 0.34 8.68
C ASN A 58 -1.63 -0.35 9.85
N TYR A 59 -0.67 0.36 10.46
CA TYR A 59 0.15 -0.11 11.58
C TYR A 59 0.13 0.94 12.69
N GLY A 60 -0.26 0.52 13.89
CA GLY A 60 -0.33 1.35 15.10
C GLY A 60 0.59 0.84 16.22
N SER A 61 0.35 1.27 17.46
CA SER A 61 1.01 0.67 18.62
C SER A 61 0.61 -0.82 18.70
N SER A 62 1.48 -1.75 19.06
CA SER A 62 2.75 -1.68 19.77
C SER A 62 4.01 -1.58 18.88
N ILE A 63 3.90 -1.62 17.57
CA ILE A 63 5.08 -1.54 16.71
C ILE A 63 5.43 -0.10 16.35
N LEU A 64 4.39 0.75 16.19
CA LEU A 64 4.57 2.18 15.93
C LEU A 64 4.71 2.91 17.26
N GLU A 65 5.85 3.54 17.46
CA GLU A 65 6.20 4.34 18.64
C GLU A 65 7.20 5.44 18.28
N GLU A 66 7.51 6.33 19.20
CA GLU A 66 8.58 7.29 19.00
C GLU A 66 9.91 6.59 18.77
N GLY A 67 10.58 6.94 17.66
CA GLY A 67 11.84 6.32 17.26
C GLY A 67 11.68 5.00 16.50
N ALA A 68 10.47 4.55 16.20
CA ALA A 68 10.22 3.48 15.23
C ALA A 68 10.79 3.86 13.85
N LEU A 69 11.20 2.85 13.06
CA LEU A 69 11.86 3.07 11.78
C LEU A 69 11.14 2.31 10.65
N ILE A 70 11.00 2.98 9.51
CA ILE A 70 10.57 2.35 8.24
C ILE A 70 11.75 2.22 7.29
N PHE A 71 11.95 1.03 6.75
CA PHE A 71 12.94 0.73 5.71
C PHE A 71 12.20 0.30 4.44
N ALA A 72 12.41 1.01 3.35
CA ALA A 72 11.86 0.67 2.04
C ALA A 72 12.90 1.05 0.97
N PRO A 73 13.57 0.06 0.35
CA PRO A 73 14.53 0.32 -0.70
C PRO A 73 13.84 1.02 -1.88
N ALA A 74 14.28 2.22 -2.23
CA ALA A 74 13.72 3.01 -3.30
C ALA A 74 14.81 3.75 -4.08
N ARG A 75 14.64 3.87 -5.39
CA ARG A 75 15.53 4.69 -6.24
C ARG A 75 15.18 6.18 -6.14
N LYS A 76 13.96 6.49 -5.72
CA LYS A 76 13.49 7.86 -5.55
C LYS A 76 12.46 7.91 -4.43
N ILE A 77 12.55 8.97 -3.62
CA ILE A 77 11.60 9.32 -2.59
C ILE A 77 11.22 10.78 -2.80
N SER A 78 9.93 11.08 -2.78
CA SER A 78 9.42 12.44 -2.99
C SER A 78 8.34 12.73 -1.94
N PRO A 79 8.35 13.94 -1.35
CA PRO A 79 7.25 14.36 -0.48
C PRO A 79 6.01 14.67 -1.34
N MET A 80 4.84 14.28 -0.86
CA MET A 80 3.57 14.61 -1.51
C MET A 80 2.99 15.94 -1.01
N ASN A 81 3.29 16.31 0.22
CA ASN A 81 2.78 17.52 0.86
C ASN A 81 3.91 18.34 1.52
N GLU A 82 3.58 19.57 1.94
CA GLU A 82 4.57 20.50 2.52
C GLU A 82 5.19 20.00 3.82
N ASN A 83 4.43 19.25 4.65
CA ASN A 83 4.96 18.72 5.89
C ASN A 83 5.96 17.59 5.61
N ALA A 84 5.65 16.68 4.71
CA ALA A 84 6.60 15.67 4.27
C ALA A 84 7.86 16.29 3.63
N ALA A 85 7.74 17.43 2.92
CA ALA A 85 8.88 18.13 2.35
C ALA A 85 9.83 18.68 3.44
N LYS A 86 9.29 19.15 4.57
CA LYS A 86 10.09 19.64 5.71
C LYS A 86 10.84 18.51 6.43
N SER A 87 10.32 17.30 6.39
CA SER A 87 10.82 16.12 7.11
C SER A 87 11.48 15.09 6.18
N ILE A 88 11.81 15.45 4.94
CA ILE A 88 12.30 14.50 3.93
C ILE A 88 13.61 13.81 4.36
N ASP A 89 14.49 14.49 5.06
CA ASP A 89 15.77 13.94 5.51
C ASP A 89 15.61 12.93 6.67
N THR A 90 14.46 12.95 7.33
CA THR A 90 14.12 12.06 8.47
C THR A 90 12.89 11.21 8.18
N TRP A 91 12.53 11.03 6.92
CA TRP A 91 11.32 10.33 6.51
C TRP A 91 11.20 8.91 7.08
N GLN A 92 12.32 8.28 7.39
CA GLN A 92 12.35 6.91 7.93
C GLN A 92 11.98 6.83 9.41
N THR A 93 12.12 7.92 10.17
CA THR A 93 11.92 7.92 11.62
C THR A 93 10.52 8.40 11.97
N TYR A 94 9.86 7.71 12.88
CA TYR A 94 8.55 8.11 13.40
C TYR A 94 8.67 8.95 14.66
N ARG A 95 7.80 9.92 14.79
CA ARG A 95 7.57 10.69 16.05
C ARG A 95 6.61 9.93 16.95
N GLY A 96 6.64 10.22 18.24
CA GLY A 96 5.59 9.81 19.16
C GLY A 96 4.26 10.52 18.89
N PRO A 97 3.20 10.14 19.62
CA PRO A 97 1.90 10.80 19.52
C PRO A 97 2.03 12.31 19.70
N THR A 98 1.51 13.08 18.76
CA THR A 98 1.69 14.54 18.70
C THR A 98 0.36 15.23 18.45
N ASP A 99 -0.10 16.06 19.38
CA ASP A 99 -1.32 16.84 19.22
C ASP A 99 -1.22 17.78 18.00
N GLY A 100 -2.27 17.82 17.19
CA GLY A 100 -2.35 18.66 16.02
C GLY A 100 -1.35 18.28 14.91
N PHE A 101 -0.83 17.05 14.90
CA PHE A 101 0.03 16.56 13.84
C PHE A 101 -0.70 16.62 12.50
N ILE A 102 -0.03 17.20 11.50
CA ILE A 102 -0.50 17.20 10.12
C ILE A 102 0.24 16.10 9.38
N GLU A 103 -0.49 15.24 8.70
CA GLU A 103 0.02 14.07 7.99
C GLU A 103 1.25 14.39 7.11
N GLU A 104 2.15 13.43 7.04
CA GLU A 104 3.27 13.42 6.11
C GLU A 104 3.11 12.25 5.14
N VAL A 105 3.14 12.52 3.84
CA VAL A 105 2.97 11.51 2.80
C VAL A 105 4.20 11.47 1.91
N TYR A 106 4.81 10.29 1.80
CA TYR A 106 6.01 10.05 1.00
C TYR A 106 5.69 9.09 -0.14
N LEU A 107 6.10 9.46 -1.36
CA LEU A 107 5.92 8.72 -2.59
C LEU A 107 7.24 8.08 -2.98
N LEU A 108 7.27 6.75 -3.07
CA LEU A 108 8.47 5.99 -3.33
C LEU A 108 8.38 5.25 -4.66
N GLU A 109 9.50 5.23 -5.40
CA GLU A 109 9.73 4.33 -6.52
C GLU A 109 10.59 3.15 -6.03
N PRO A 110 9.98 2.01 -5.64
CA PRO A 110 10.70 0.93 -4.99
C PRO A 110 11.75 0.29 -5.89
N LEU A 111 12.84 -0.18 -5.28
CA LEU A 111 13.78 -1.11 -5.88
C LEU A 111 13.30 -2.54 -5.65
N SER A 112 13.71 -3.46 -6.50
CA SER A 112 13.40 -4.88 -6.39
C SER A 112 14.64 -5.76 -6.47
N ASP A 113 14.49 -7.00 -6.03
CA ASP A 113 15.43 -8.07 -6.31
C ASP A 113 15.29 -8.57 -7.77
N LEU A 114 16.09 -9.60 -8.12
CA LEU A 114 16.09 -10.23 -9.45
C LEU A 114 14.73 -10.90 -9.80
N ASN A 115 13.88 -11.16 -8.82
CA ASN A 115 12.55 -11.74 -8.99
C ASN A 115 11.44 -10.69 -9.02
N SER A 116 11.79 -9.40 -9.21
CA SER A 116 10.87 -8.26 -9.15
C SER A 116 10.17 -8.10 -7.78
N SER A 117 10.73 -8.65 -6.72
CA SER A 117 10.18 -8.55 -5.36
C SER A 117 10.75 -7.34 -4.64
N SER A 118 9.89 -6.56 -4.00
CA SER A 118 10.25 -5.48 -3.10
C SER A 118 9.68 -5.72 -1.71
N MET A 119 10.16 -4.94 -0.74
CA MET A 119 9.76 -5.06 0.66
C MET A 119 9.84 -3.71 1.37
N ALA A 120 8.88 -3.46 2.25
CA ALA A 120 8.99 -2.44 3.28
C ALA A 120 8.98 -3.12 4.66
N LEU A 121 9.83 -2.65 5.57
CA LEU A 121 10.00 -3.17 6.91
C LEU A 121 9.78 -2.05 7.93
N LEU A 122 8.81 -2.21 8.81
CA LEU A 122 8.60 -1.35 9.97
C LEU A 122 9.16 -2.04 11.21
N THR A 123 9.98 -1.35 11.99
CA THR A 123 10.49 -1.84 13.28
C THR A 123 10.08 -0.89 14.40
N ASN A 124 9.93 -1.42 15.60
CA ASN A 124 9.90 -0.57 16.79
C ASN A 124 11.28 0.07 17.04
N ARG A 125 11.37 0.97 18.03
CA ARG A 125 12.60 1.70 18.35
C ARG A 125 13.79 0.80 18.71
N MET A 126 13.52 -0.29 19.42
CA MET A 126 14.56 -1.24 19.86
C MET A 126 15.01 -2.19 18.76
N GLY A 127 14.20 -2.35 17.69
CA GLY A 127 14.49 -3.27 16.61
C GLY A 127 14.23 -4.75 16.96
N ASP A 128 13.57 -5.03 18.07
CA ASP A 128 13.25 -6.39 18.53
C ASP A 128 11.84 -6.84 18.09
N LEU A 129 11.02 -5.91 17.60
CA LEU A 129 9.75 -6.17 16.96
C LEU A 129 9.74 -5.57 15.56
N ALA A 130 9.35 -6.36 14.56
CA ALA A 130 9.29 -5.93 13.18
C ALA A 130 8.10 -6.53 12.44
N THR A 131 7.58 -5.80 11.46
CA THR A 131 6.63 -6.30 10.47
C THR A 131 7.08 -5.92 9.07
N SER A 132 6.74 -6.72 8.07
CA SER A 132 7.11 -6.43 6.68
C SER A 132 5.95 -6.66 5.72
N VAL A 133 5.92 -5.84 4.68
CA VAL A 133 5.07 -6.00 3.51
C VAL A 133 5.95 -6.35 2.33
N ARG A 134 5.63 -7.41 1.59
CA ARG A 134 6.34 -7.85 0.38
C ARG A 134 5.38 -7.89 -0.79
N TRP A 135 5.83 -7.43 -1.94
CA TRP A 135 5.03 -7.41 -3.16
C TRP A 135 5.89 -7.52 -4.42
N LYS A 136 5.26 -7.67 -5.57
CA LYS A 136 5.94 -7.63 -6.88
C LYS A 136 5.82 -6.24 -7.50
N ILE A 137 6.94 -5.61 -7.88
CA ILE A 137 6.93 -4.26 -8.49
C ILE A 137 6.37 -4.24 -9.92
N ASN A 138 6.31 -5.37 -10.62
CA ASN A 138 5.64 -5.48 -11.91
C ASN A 138 4.10 -5.49 -11.79
N GLU A 139 3.58 -5.74 -10.59
CA GLU A 139 2.15 -5.68 -10.25
C GLU A 139 1.82 -4.34 -9.60
N LEU A 140 2.62 -3.94 -8.60
CA LEU A 140 2.44 -2.74 -7.78
C LEU A 140 3.74 -1.91 -7.80
N PRO A 141 3.94 -1.08 -8.85
CA PRO A 141 5.22 -0.39 -9.07
C PRO A 141 5.49 0.81 -8.15
N TYR A 142 4.53 1.20 -7.33
CA TYR A 142 4.62 2.37 -6.44
C TYR A 142 4.37 1.98 -5.00
N LEU A 143 4.98 2.76 -4.09
CA LEU A 143 4.76 2.64 -2.65
C LEU A 143 4.47 4.03 -2.09
N THR A 144 3.42 4.12 -1.27
CA THR A 144 3.17 5.28 -0.44
C THR A 144 3.43 4.93 1.02
N ILE A 145 4.13 5.82 1.72
CA ILE A 145 4.24 5.81 3.18
C ILE A 145 3.46 7.01 3.68
N TRP A 146 2.35 6.72 4.35
CA TRP A 146 1.51 7.71 5.00
C TRP A 146 1.78 7.71 6.50
N LYS A 147 2.14 8.86 7.06
CA LYS A 147 2.36 9.02 8.48
C LYS A 147 1.30 9.92 9.08
N ASN A 148 0.56 9.39 10.04
CA ASN A 148 -0.37 10.13 10.87
C ASN A 148 -0.04 9.88 12.34
N THR A 149 1.07 10.49 12.82
CA THR A 149 1.50 10.40 14.20
C THR A 149 0.78 11.43 15.09
N ALA A 150 -0.54 11.56 14.89
CA ALA A 150 -1.43 12.36 15.72
C ALA A 150 -1.51 11.83 17.16
N ALA A 151 -2.24 12.49 18.03
CA ALA A 151 -2.51 11.97 19.37
C ALA A 151 -3.17 10.56 19.28
N GLU A 152 -2.96 9.72 20.29
CA GLU A 152 -3.54 8.37 20.30
C GLU A 152 -5.08 8.40 20.17
N SER A 153 -5.74 9.38 20.80
CA SER A 153 -7.17 9.61 20.67
C SER A 153 -7.63 9.95 19.26
N ASP A 154 -6.71 10.49 18.43
CA ASP A 154 -6.97 10.93 17.07
C ASP A 154 -6.49 9.93 16.02
N GLY A 155 -6.02 8.76 16.46
CA GLY A 155 -5.63 7.65 15.60
C GLY A 155 -4.16 7.68 15.22
N TYR A 156 -3.26 7.41 16.19
CA TYR A 156 -1.82 7.23 15.98
C TYR A 156 -1.53 6.03 15.08
N VAL A 157 -1.16 6.28 13.81
CA VAL A 157 -1.08 5.23 12.78
C VAL A 157 -0.12 5.61 11.65
N THR A 158 0.42 4.60 10.95
CA THR A 158 1.11 4.76 9.66
C THR A 158 0.54 3.80 8.62
N GLY A 159 0.54 4.22 7.34
CA GLY A 159 0.21 3.40 6.19
C GLY A 159 1.47 2.94 5.46
N ILE A 160 1.52 1.66 5.09
CA ILE A 160 2.49 1.10 4.14
C ILE A 160 1.69 0.57 2.97
N GLU A 161 1.79 1.24 1.82
CA GLU A 161 0.76 1.17 0.78
C GLU A 161 1.34 0.89 -0.61
N PRO A 162 1.67 -0.40 -0.94
CA PRO A 162 1.99 -0.78 -2.31
C PRO A 162 0.78 -0.58 -3.24
N ALA A 163 1.00 -0.03 -4.46
CA ALA A 163 -0.09 0.38 -5.32
C ALA A 163 0.25 0.36 -6.82
N THR A 164 -0.78 0.40 -7.65
CA THR A 164 -0.68 0.55 -9.11
C THR A 164 -0.36 1.98 -9.54
N GLY A 165 -0.54 2.96 -8.65
CA GLY A 165 -0.27 4.39 -8.82
C GLY A 165 -0.17 5.07 -7.48
N TYR A 166 0.10 6.38 -7.46
CA TYR A 166 0.09 7.17 -6.24
C TYR A 166 -1.33 7.60 -5.84
N PRO A 167 -1.56 8.02 -4.57
CA PRO A 167 -2.89 8.38 -4.07
C PRO A 167 -3.37 9.76 -4.56
N PHE A 168 -3.10 10.08 -5.82
CA PHE A 168 -3.63 11.26 -6.46
C PHE A 168 -4.96 10.98 -7.16
N ASN A 169 -5.66 12.08 -7.49
CA ASN A 169 -6.85 12.00 -8.33
C ASN A 169 -6.51 11.28 -9.65
N ARG A 170 -7.44 10.44 -10.15
CA ARG A 170 -7.28 9.65 -11.39
C ARG A 170 -6.88 10.49 -12.59
N LEU A 171 -7.35 11.75 -12.70
CA LEU A 171 -6.96 12.65 -13.78
C LEU A 171 -5.46 13.00 -13.76
N VAL A 172 -4.89 13.13 -12.55
CA VAL A 172 -3.45 13.33 -12.36
C VAL A 172 -2.69 12.07 -12.74
N GLU A 173 -3.13 10.93 -12.23
CA GLU A 173 -2.47 9.65 -12.49
C GLU A 173 -2.48 9.27 -13.98
N ARG A 174 -3.54 9.59 -14.72
CA ARG A 174 -3.60 9.44 -16.19
C ARG A 174 -2.51 10.22 -16.92
N LYS A 175 -2.24 11.45 -16.50
CA LYS A 175 -1.19 12.29 -17.13
C LYS A 175 0.20 11.67 -17.02
N TYR A 176 0.42 10.87 -15.97
CA TYR A 176 1.69 10.20 -15.72
C TYR A 176 1.70 8.73 -16.17
N GLY A 177 0.64 8.25 -16.81
CA GLY A 177 0.53 6.86 -17.28
C GLY A 177 0.40 5.82 -16.17
N ARG A 178 -0.05 6.21 -14.97
CA ARG A 178 -0.14 5.35 -13.78
C ARG A 178 -1.55 4.81 -13.53
N VAL A 179 -2.40 4.79 -14.52
CA VAL A 179 -3.74 4.18 -14.43
C VAL A 179 -3.79 2.98 -15.37
N PRO A 180 -3.66 1.75 -14.85
CA PRO A 180 -3.74 0.55 -15.66
C PRO A 180 -5.14 0.35 -16.24
N LYS A 181 -5.22 -0.40 -17.35
CA LYS A 181 -6.46 -0.73 -18.06
C LYS A 181 -6.55 -2.24 -18.24
N LEU A 182 -7.79 -2.73 -18.25
CA LEU A 182 -8.16 -4.10 -18.61
C LEU A 182 -9.02 -4.08 -19.88
N ALA A 183 -8.70 -4.94 -20.82
CA ALA A 183 -9.58 -5.24 -21.94
C ALA A 183 -10.87 -5.95 -21.45
N PRO A 184 -11.93 -6.03 -22.27
CA PRO A 184 -13.07 -6.89 -21.97
C PRO A 184 -12.61 -8.31 -21.61
N ASP A 185 -13.19 -8.89 -20.57
CA ASP A 185 -12.90 -10.23 -20.03
C ASP A 185 -11.45 -10.44 -19.54
N GLU A 186 -10.60 -9.40 -19.58
CA GLU A 186 -9.24 -9.48 -19.03
C GLU A 186 -9.27 -9.55 -17.51
N THR A 187 -8.45 -10.47 -16.97
CA THR A 187 -8.18 -10.59 -15.52
C THR A 187 -6.72 -10.29 -15.25
N ARG A 188 -6.46 -9.49 -14.23
CA ARG A 188 -5.10 -9.24 -13.68
C ARG A 188 -5.04 -9.71 -12.24
N SER A 189 -3.93 -10.41 -11.91
CA SER A 189 -3.66 -10.92 -10.56
C SER A 189 -2.62 -10.06 -9.86
N PHE A 190 -2.70 -10.06 -8.52
CA PHE A 190 -1.82 -9.37 -7.59
C PHE A 190 -1.49 -10.24 -6.39
#